data_18e49d993765b9dbe5fdc7806f058c45
#
_entry.id   18e49d993765b9dbe5fdc7806f058c45
#
_cell.length_a   1.000
_cell.length_b   1.000
_cell.length_c   1.000
_cell.angle_alpha   90.00
_cell.angle_beta   90.00
_cell.angle_gamma   90.00
#
_symmetry.space_group_name_H-M   'P 1'
#
loop_
_entity.id
_entity.type
_entity.pdbx_description
1 polymer ?
#
loop_
_entity_poly.entity_id
_entity_poly.type
_entity_poly.pdbx_seq_one_letter_code
_entity_poly.pdbx_strand_id
1 'polypeptide(L)'
;RSLNIDELEVMHTHKTGALIRTCIQLTALSSSQLSSEKFEALDTYARSIGLSFQIQDDILDVVGDTQTLGKPQGSDMERDKPTFPSIIGLDASRDKALFLHHKAINALSIFDEEADILRYISAWFIERTH
;
A
#
# COMPACT_ATOMS: atom_id res chain seq x y z
N ARG A 1 -23.74 3.91 6.18
CA ARG A 1 -22.76 4.75 6.89
C ARG A 1 -21.46 4.83 6.11
N SER A 2 -20.94 6.05 5.96
CA SER A 2 -19.65 6.26 5.29
C SER A 2 -18.51 5.96 6.23
N LEU A 3 -17.46 5.34 5.69
CA LEU A 3 -16.24 5.09 6.43
C LEU A 3 -15.37 6.34 6.49
N ASN A 4 -14.69 6.56 7.61
CA ASN A 4 -13.65 7.57 7.69
C ASN A 4 -12.31 6.95 7.27
N ILE A 5 -11.26 7.78 7.25
CA ILE A 5 -9.95 7.33 6.76
C ILE A 5 -9.36 6.23 7.64
N ASP A 6 -9.52 6.33 8.95
CA ASP A 6 -8.96 5.34 9.87
C ASP A 6 -9.63 3.98 9.69
N GLU A 7 -10.96 3.99 9.53
CA GLU A 7 -11.71 2.77 9.28
C GLU A 7 -11.32 2.14 7.96
N LEU A 8 -11.09 2.97 6.93
CA LEU A 8 -10.65 2.47 5.63
C LEU A 8 -9.27 1.83 5.72
N GLU A 9 -8.35 2.43 6.46
CA GLU A 9 -7.02 1.85 6.65
C GLU A 9 -7.09 0.50 7.35
N VAL A 10 -7.94 0.40 8.37
CA VAL A 10 -8.14 -0.87 9.09
C VAL A 10 -8.67 -1.93 8.11
N MET A 11 -9.65 -1.58 7.30
CA MET A 11 -10.22 -2.50 6.33
C MET A 11 -9.18 -3.02 5.34
N HIS A 12 -8.38 -2.11 4.77
CA HIS A 12 -7.35 -2.51 3.81
C HIS A 12 -6.23 -3.33 4.45
N THR A 13 -5.87 -2.99 5.69
CA THR A 13 -4.87 -3.76 6.42
C THR A 13 -5.33 -5.20 6.63
N HIS A 14 -6.62 -5.41 6.91
CA HIS A 14 -7.16 -6.75 7.13
C HIS A 14 -7.41 -7.52 5.84
N LYS A 15 -7.45 -6.85 4.69
CA LYS A 15 -7.63 -7.51 3.40
C LYS A 15 -6.27 -7.79 2.75
N THR A 16 -5.84 -6.87 1.89
CA THR A 16 -4.65 -7.05 1.07
C THR A 16 -3.37 -6.98 1.89
N GLY A 17 -3.32 -6.05 2.83
CA GLY A 17 -2.15 -5.90 3.69
C GLY A 17 -1.86 -7.14 4.51
N ALA A 18 -2.90 -7.81 5.03
CA ALA A 18 -2.72 -9.03 5.80
C ALA A 18 -2.10 -10.14 4.96
N LEU A 19 -2.51 -10.27 3.69
CA LEU A 19 -1.94 -11.29 2.81
C LEU A 19 -0.46 -11.04 2.53
N ILE A 20 -0.10 -9.82 2.18
CA ILE A 20 1.29 -9.44 1.93
C ILE A 20 2.14 -9.66 3.17
N ARG A 21 1.63 -9.23 4.31
CA ARG A 21 2.30 -9.38 5.61
C ARG A 21 2.54 -10.85 5.95
N THR A 22 1.52 -11.70 5.74
CA THR A 22 1.63 -13.13 5.99
C THR A 22 2.72 -13.77 5.13
N CYS A 23 2.76 -13.44 3.84
CA CYS A 23 3.79 -13.97 2.94
C CYS A 23 5.19 -13.61 3.41
N ILE A 24 5.40 -12.38 3.84
CA ILE A 24 6.71 -11.92 4.32
C ILE A 24 7.06 -12.59 5.65
N GLN A 25 6.08 -12.74 6.55
CA GLN A 25 6.30 -13.40 7.82
C GLN A 25 6.68 -14.87 7.65
N LEU A 26 6.03 -15.58 6.73
CA LEU A 26 6.36 -16.97 6.45
C LEU A 26 7.78 -17.10 5.91
N THR A 27 8.18 -16.20 5.02
CA THR A 27 9.54 -16.17 4.49
C THR A 27 10.55 -15.90 5.60
N ALA A 28 10.25 -14.96 6.48
CA ALA A 28 11.12 -14.60 7.60
C ALA A 28 11.28 -15.76 8.58
N LEU A 29 10.17 -16.44 8.91
CA LEU A 29 10.20 -17.55 9.85
C LEU A 29 10.98 -18.76 9.31
N SER A 30 11.10 -18.89 8.00
CA SER A 30 11.89 -19.97 7.40
C SER A 30 13.40 -19.71 7.47
N SER A 31 13.82 -18.51 7.86
CA SER A 31 15.22 -18.15 8.00
C SER A 31 15.65 -18.23 9.46
N SER A 32 16.59 -19.13 9.75
CA SER A 32 17.09 -19.32 11.11
C SER A 32 17.99 -18.19 11.59
N GLN A 33 18.37 -17.27 10.70
CA GLN A 33 19.30 -16.17 11.02
C GLN A 33 18.64 -14.82 11.16
N LEU A 34 17.32 -14.78 11.09
CA LEU A 34 16.59 -13.53 11.16
C LEU A 34 16.41 -13.10 12.61
N SER A 35 16.93 -11.93 12.95
CA SER A 35 16.76 -11.35 14.29
C SER A 35 15.35 -10.79 14.47
N SER A 36 14.96 -10.56 15.73
CA SER A 36 13.67 -9.92 16.01
C SER A 36 13.58 -8.54 15.39
N GLU A 37 14.67 -7.80 15.40
CA GLU A 37 14.73 -6.46 14.80
C GLU A 37 14.48 -6.52 13.29
N LYS A 38 15.11 -7.48 12.61
CA LYS A 38 14.91 -7.65 11.17
C LYS A 38 13.49 -8.13 10.86
N PHE A 39 12.95 -9.01 11.69
CA PHE A 39 11.57 -9.46 11.53
C PHE A 39 10.59 -8.28 11.64
N GLU A 40 10.76 -7.43 12.64
CA GLU A 40 9.91 -6.25 12.80
C GLU A 40 10.06 -5.26 11.66
N ALA A 41 11.28 -5.11 11.14
CA ALA A 41 11.52 -4.26 9.98
C ALA A 41 10.76 -4.75 8.75
N LEU A 42 10.77 -6.05 8.51
CA LEU A 42 10.04 -6.64 7.39
C LEU A 42 8.53 -6.51 7.62
N ASP A 43 8.06 -6.66 8.84
CA ASP A 43 6.64 -6.49 9.16
C ASP A 43 6.19 -5.04 8.92
N THR A 44 6.99 -4.07 9.32
CA THR A 44 6.71 -2.65 9.07
C THR A 44 6.68 -2.36 7.57
N TYR A 45 7.66 -2.90 6.83
CA TYR A 45 7.69 -2.80 5.37
C TYR A 45 6.40 -3.36 4.77
N ALA A 46 6.01 -4.57 5.18
CA ALA A 46 4.84 -5.24 4.61
C ALA A 46 3.56 -4.45 4.84
N ARG A 47 3.37 -3.92 6.05
CA ARG A 47 2.18 -3.14 6.36
C ARG A 47 2.16 -1.83 5.58
N SER A 48 3.30 -1.18 5.47
CA SER A 48 3.39 0.10 4.77
C SER A 48 3.15 -0.07 3.27
N ILE A 49 3.79 -1.07 2.66
CA ILE A 49 3.64 -1.29 1.22
C ILE A 49 2.25 -1.81 0.87
N GLY A 50 1.65 -2.63 1.73
CA GLY A 50 0.30 -3.13 1.50
C GLY A 50 -0.73 -2.01 1.49
N LEU A 51 -0.64 -1.09 2.43
CA LEU A 51 -1.55 0.05 2.47
C LEU A 51 -1.26 1.01 1.30
N SER A 52 0.01 1.26 1.01
CA SER A 52 0.39 2.09 -0.14
C SER A 52 -0.17 1.51 -1.45
N PHE A 53 -0.11 0.19 -1.60
CA PHE A 53 -0.65 -0.49 -2.77
C PHE A 53 -2.14 -0.22 -2.92
N GLN A 54 -2.90 -0.33 -1.82
CA GLN A 54 -4.34 -0.09 -1.88
C GLN A 54 -4.68 1.36 -2.18
N ILE A 55 -3.92 2.29 -1.60
CA ILE A 55 -4.13 3.72 -1.90
C ILE A 55 -3.86 3.98 -3.37
N GLN A 56 -2.79 3.41 -3.90
CA GLN A 56 -2.42 3.59 -5.30
C GLN A 56 -3.47 2.99 -6.24
N ASP A 57 -4.02 1.82 -5.88
CA ASP A 57 -5.11 1.23 -6.65
C ASP A 57 -6.33 2.14 -6.67
N ASP A 58 -6.69 2.71 -5.52
CA ASP A 58 -7.81 3.65 -5.44
C ASP A 58 -7.56 4.89 -6.30
N ILE A 59 -6.32 5.40 -6.29
CA ILE A 59 -5.93 6.55 -7.12
C ILE A 59 -6.06 6.20 -8.60
N LEU A 60 -5.55 5.04 -8.99
CA LEU A 60 -5.61 4.60 -10.39
C LEU A 60 -7.03 4.39 -10.87
N ASP A 61 -7.91 3.93 -10.00
CA ASP A 61 -9.32 3.76 -10.32
C ASP A 61 -9.95 5.11 -10.69
N VAL A 62 -9.68 6.14 -9.90
CA VAL A 62 -10.22 7.49 -10.17
C VAL A 62 -9.62 8.08 -11.45
N VAL A 63 -8.29 8.03 -11.57
CA VAL A 63 -7.59 8.61 -12.74
C VAL A 63 -7.90 7.81 -13.99
N GLY A 64 -7.91 6.48 -13.88
CA GLY A 64 -8.19 5.60 -15.02
C GLY A 64 -9.59 5.80 -15.55
N ASP A 65 -10.59 5.91 -14.68
CA ASP A 65 -11.97 6.12 -15.09
C ASP A 65 -12.14 7.45 -15.81
N THR A 66 -11.39 8.47 -15.39
CA THR A 66 -11.41 9.77 -16.07
C THR A 66 -10.88 9.65 -17.49
N GLN A 67 -9.88 8.83 -17.71
CA GLN A 67 -9.23 8.66 -19.00
C GLN A 67 -9.86 7.58 -19.86
N THR A 68 -10.52 6.61 -19.25
CA THR A 68 -11.14 5.51 -19.98
C THR A 68 -12.47 5.95 -20.53
N LEU A 69 -12.60 5.89 -21.85
CA LEU A 69 -13.80 6.32 -22.54
C LEU A 69 -15.00 5.45 -22.19
N GLY A 70 -16.12 6.08 -21.98
CA GLY A 70 -17.39 5.42 -21.75
C GLY A 70 -17.65 4.99 -20.31
N LYS A 71 -16.71 5.21 -19.41
CA LYS A 71 -16.94 4.94 -17.99
C LYS A 71 -17.12 6.24 -17.22
N PRO A 72 -18.08 6.30 -16.31
CA PRO A 72 -18.19 7.45 -15.43
C PRO A 72 -16.93 7.60 -14.60
N GLN A 73 -16.51 8.83 -14.38
CA GLN A 73 -15.37 9.11 -13.55
C GLN A 73 -15.63 8.62 -12.12
N GLY A 74 -14.69 7.85 -11.58
CA GLY A 74 -14.80 7.40 -10.22
C GLY A 74 -15.97 6.47 -9.98
N SER A 75 -16.09 5.41 -10.77
CA SER A 75 -17.21 4.48 -10.65
C SER A 75 -17.37 3.90 -9.24
N ASP A 76 -16.27 3.70 -8.51
CA ASP A 76 -16.34 3.25 -7.12
C ASP A 76 -16.95 4.32 -6.23
N MET A 77 -16.69 5.58 -6.52
CA MET A 77 -17.27 6.71 -5.77
C MET A 77 -18.76 6.80 -6.00
N GLU A 78 -19.22 6.54 -7.23
CA GLU A 78 -20.65 6.57 -7.57
C GLU A 78 -21.42 5.48 -6.87
N ARG A 79 -20.77 4.39 -6.49
CA ARG A 79 -21.38 3.28 -5.78
C ARG A 79 -21.25 3.43 -4.28
N ASP A 80 -20.85 4.61 -3.79
CA ASP A 80 -20.59 4.86 -2.38
C ASP A 80 -19.53 3.93 -1.80
N LYS A 81 -18.69 3.35 -2.65
CA LYS A 81 -17.59 2.52 -2.20
C LYS A 81 -16.54 3.41 -1.55
N PRO A 82 -16.15 3.13 -0.30
CA PRO A 82 -15.16 3.96 0.37
C PRO A 82 -13.77 3.77 -0.25
N THR A 83 -13.19 4.86 -0.72
CA THR A 83 -11.82 4.89 -1.25
C THR A 83 -11.07 6.05 -0.64
N PHE A 84 -9.75 6.01 -0.70
CA PHE A 84 -8.95 7.11 -0.18
C PHE A 84 -9.27 8.43 -0.88
N PRO A 85 -9.31 8.50 -2.22
CA PRO A 85 -9.67 9.77 -2.86
C PRO A 85 -11.07 10.27 -2.52
N SER A 86 -12.02 9.37 -2.27
CA SER A 86 -13.38 9.79 -1.92
C SER A 86 -13.47 10.37 -0.52
N ILE A 87 -12.54 10.01 0.37
CA ILE A 87 -12.56 10.45 1.76
C ILE A 87 -11.65 11.66 1.98
N ILE A 88 -10.42 11.62 1.46
CA ILE A 88 -9.43 12.67 1.74
C ILE A 88 -9.00 13.45 0.49
N GLY A 89 -9.48 13.08 -0.69
CA GLY A 89 -9.12 13.74 -1.93
C GLY A 89 -7.90 13.10 -2.60
N LEU A 90 -7.72 13.43 -3.87
CA LEU A 90 -6.69 12.81 -4.70
C LEU A 90 -5.28 13.21 -4.26
N ASP A 91 -5.06 14.50 -4.01
CA ASP A 91 -3.72 14.99 -3.64
C ASP A 91 -3.27 14.44 -2.30
N ALA A 92 -4.15 14.44 -1.30
CA ALA A 92 -3.83 13.88 0.01
C ALA A 92 -3.60 12.37 -0.07
N SER A 93 -4.32 11.68 -0.96
CA SER A 93 -4.11 10.24 -1.18
C SER A 93 -2.73 9.97 -1.76
N ARG A 94 -2.30 10.77 -2.74
CA ARG A 94 -0.95 10.65 -3.31
C ARG A 94 0.13 10.91 -2.26
N ASP A 95 -0.05 11.94 -1.45
CA ASP A 95 0.89 12.26 -0.39
C ASP A 95 1.01 11.12 0.62
N LYS A 96 -0.12 10.51 0.98
CA LYS A 96 -0.15 9.40 1.92
C LYS A 96 0.56 8.17 1.34
N ALA A 97 0.31 7.85 0.08
CA ALA A 97 0.98 6.73 -0.58
C ALA A 97 2.50 6.93 -0.61
N LEU A 98 2.95 8.14 -0.91
CA LEU A 98 4.37 8.47 -0.92
C LEU A 98 4.97 8.40 0.48
N PHE A 99 4.27 8.88 1.48
CA PHE A 99 4.71 8.78 2.88
C PHE A 99 4.93 7.31 3.27
N LEU A 100 3.99 6.44 2.90
CA LEU A 100 4.09 5.02 3.21
C LEU A 100 5.23 4.34 2.45
N HIS A 101 5.48 4.78 1.22
CA HIS A 101 6.65 4.30 0.47
C HIS A 101 7.94 4.63 1.21
N HIS A 102 8.09 5.87 1.64
CA HIS A 102 9.29 6.27 2.40
C HIS A 102 9.40 5.51 3.73
N LYS A 103 8.27 5.27 4.39
CA LYS A 103 8.25 4.48 5.62
C LYS A 103 8.72 3.05 5.37
N ALA A 104 8.27 2.46 4.25
CA ALA A 104 8.68 1.10 3.87
C ALA A 104 10.19 1.05 3.59
N ILE A 105 10.71 2.02 2.84
CA ILE A 105 12.14 2.09 2.53
C ILE A 105 12.97 2.26 3.81
N ASN A 106 12.54 3.15 4.70
CA ASN A 106 13.23 3.37 5.96
C ASN A 106 13.27 2.10 6.83
N ALA A 107 12.20 1.31 6.81
CA ALA A 107 12.15 0.05 7.55
C ALA A 107 13.22 -0.93 7.05
N LEU A 108 13.60 -0.84 5.78
CA LEU A 108 14.61 -1.73 5.20
C LEU A 108 16.05 -1.26 5.43
N SER A 109 16.25 -0.13 6.11
CA SER A 109 17.58 0.46 6.26
C SER A 109 18.57 -0.42 7.03
N ILE A 110 18.08 -1.37 7.84
CA ILE A 110 18.96 -2.30 8.57
C ILE A 110 19.43 -3.47 7.69
N PHE A 111 18.92 -3.54 6.46
CA PHE A 111 19.35 -4.57 5.49
C PHE A 111 20.28 -3.97 4.46
N ASP A 112 21.19 -4.80 3.96
CA ASP A 112 22.07 -4.45 2.87
C ASP A 112 21.39 -4.75 1.52
N GLU A 113 22.16 -5.19 0.56
CA GLU A 113 21.69 -5.43 -0.81
C GLU A 113 20.66 -6.54 -0.90
N GLU A 114 20.61 -7.43 0.09
CA GLU A 114 19.63 -8.52 0.09
C GLU A 114 18.19 -8.03 0.09
N ALA A 115 17.94 -6.77 0.46
CA ALA A 115 16.61 -6.19 0.45
C ALA A 115 16.34 -5.33 -0.78
N ASP A 116 17.25 -5.28 -1.76
CA ASP A 116 17.08 -4.42 -2.93
C ASP A 116 15.82 -4.74 -3.73
N ILE A 117 15.47 -6.02 -3.83
CA ILE A 117 14.24 -6.40 -4.55
C ILE A 117 13.00 -5.80 -3.87
N LEU A 118 12.99 -5.74 -2.54
CA LEU A 118 11.87 -5.16 -1.80
C LEU A 118 11.81 -3.65 -2.01
N ARG A 119 12.97 -2.98 -2.09
CA ARG A 119 13.04 -1.54 -2.38
C ARG A 119 12.50 -1.26 -3.78
N TYR A 120 12.84 -2.10 -4.74
CA TYR A 120 12.37 -1.98 -6.11
C TYR A 120 10.85 -2.14 -6.20
N ILE A 121 10.29 -3.13 -5.50
CA ILE A 121 8.85 -3.38 -5.52
C ILE A 121 8.09 -2.18 -4.97
N SER A 122 8.55 -1.59 -3.88
CA SER A 122 7.90 -0.42 -3.30
C SER A 122 7.92 0.77 -4.26
N ALA A 123 9.06 1.01 -4.90
CA ALA A 123 9.19 2.07 -5.90
C ALA A 123 8.27 1.83 -7.10
N TRP A 124 8.18 0.59 -7.56
CA TRP A 124 7.31 0.25 -8.68
C TRP A 124 5.84 0.54 -8.36
N PHE A 125 5.40 0.24 -7.14
CA PHE A 125 4.01 0.50 -6.74
C PHE A 125 3.68 1.99 -6.82
N ILE A 126 4.61 2.84 -6.44
CA ILE A 126 4.41 4.30 -6.47
C ILE A 126 4.42 4.84 -7.89
N GLU A 127 5.24 4.28 -8.76
CA GLU A 127 5.48 4.80 -10.10
C GLU A 127 4.52 4.27 -11.16
N ARG A 128 3.84 3.16 -10.88
CA ARG A 128 2.96 2.57 -11.88
C ARG A 128 1.78 3.48 -12.20
N THR A 129 1.34 3.43 -13.46
CA THR A 129 0.26 4.27 -13.97
C THR A 129 -0.96 3.45 -14.42
N HIS A 130 -0.91 2.14 -14.17
CA HIS A 130 -2.02 1.26 -14.56
C HIS A 130 -2.07 0.01 -13.72
#